data_bb4b01d5ca746a8a0d01d922f202618d
#
_entry.id   bb4b01d5ca746a8a0d01d922f202618d
#
_cell.length_a   1.000
_cell.length_b   1.000
_cell.length_c   1.000
_cell.angle_alpha   90.00
_cell.angle_beta   90.00
_cell.angle_gamma   90.00
#
_symmetry.space_group_name_H-M   'P 1'
#
loop_
_entity.id
_entity.type
_entity.pdbx_description
1 polymer ?
#
loop_
_entity_poly.entity_id
_entity_poly.type
_entity_poly.pdbx_seq_one_letter_code
_entity_poly.pdbx_strand_id
1 'polypeptide(L)'
;YQAFKDHYKYMIIISLVEKTLQFYDQMNIKLTYEQYYSKNFLQIDKFSITELCEKLQLPKETVRRKVLELEKLGVLKRTKKQIIIDRRSFSFIKPENQMKYTASYIVKISEILSKEKLYFKKLDAKIIENVLKKNFSICWRWFYRMQIPMVIGYHEMFEDLTTFHVWGTVCMNQAFNYSAALEKKNGYNNVHDYMDYQRELIKGDYNKFNEEVVRGDKARSNGVSAMSVSDMTSIPRATVIR
;
A
#
# COMPACT_ATOMS: atom_id res chain seq x y z
N TYR A 1 3.27 -5.87 6.66
CA TYR A 1 3.67 -7.12 7.31
C TYR A 1 5.07 -7.05 7.92
N GLN A 2 6.07 -6.53 7.22
CA GLN A 2 7.48 -6.50 7.67
C GLN A 2 7.67 -5.91 9.06
N ALA A 3 6.98 -4.82 9.40
CA ALA A 3 7.16 -4.12 10.66
C ALA A 3 6.68 -4.91 11.89
N PHE A 4 5.54 -5.60 11.79
CA PHE A 4 4.89 -6.26 12.92
C PHE A 4 4.68 -7.75 12.75
N LYS A 5 5.02 -8.33 11.60
CA LYS A 5 4.67 -9.70 11.18
C LYS A 5 3.16 -10.00 11.30
N ASP A 6 2.34 -8.94 11.21
CA ASP A 6 0.90 -8.99 11.44
C ASP A 6 0.21 -7.82 10.75
N HIS A 7 -0.71 -8.09 9.85
CA HIS A 7 -1.45 -7.08 9.11
C HIS A 7 -2.41 -6.29 9.98
N TYR A 8 -3.06 -6.93 10.95
CA TYR A 8 -4.01 -6.24 11.85
C TYR A 8 -3.31 -5.24 12.77
N LYS A 9 -2.13 -5.58 13.28
CA LYS A 9 -1.31 -4.63 14.06
C LYS A 9 -0.94 -3.41 13.21
N TYR A 10 -0.56 -3.64 11.96
CA TYR A 10 -0.28 -2.56 11.01
C TYR A 10 -1.51 -1.68 10.79
N MET A 11 -2.70 -2.28 10.53
CA MET A 11 -3.94 -1.55 10.32
C MET A 11 -4.33 -0.70 11.53
N ILE A 12 -4.17 -1.23 12.73
CA ILE A 12 -4.40 -0.47 13.98
C ILE A 12 -3.47 0.75 14.05
N ILE A 13 -2.17 0.57 13.81
CA ILE A 13 -1.19 1.67 13.86
C ILE A 13 -1.50 2.74 12.82
N ILE A 14 -1.74 2.38 11.56
CA ILE A 14 -2.03 3.39 10.53
C ILE A 14 -3.34 4.12 10.79
N SER A 15 -4.34 3.46 11.38
CA SER A 15 -5.60 4.10 11.77
C SER A 15 -5.41 5.12 12.90
N LEU A 16 -4.55 4.80 13.88
CA LEU A 16 -4.19 5.72 14.95
C LEU A 16 -3.36 6.90 14.43
N VAL A 17 -2.43 6.64 13.52
CA VAL A 17 -1.63 7.70 12.85
C VAL A 17 -2.54 8.60 12.03
N GLU A 18 -3.47 8.02 11.25
CA GLU A 18 -4.43 8.80 10.45
C GLU A 18 -5.29 9.71 11.34
N LYS A 19 -5.75 9.23 12.50
CA LYS A 19 -6.48 10.04 13.48
C LYS A 19 -5.65 11.23 13.98
N THR A 20 -4.34 11.03 14.21
CA THR A 20 -3.43 12.13 14.58
C THR A 20 -3.26 13.14 13.45
N LEU A 21 -3.11 12.66 12.22
CA LEU A 21 -2.99 13.53 11.04
C LEU A 21 -4.30 14.28 10.77
N GLN A 22 -5.44 13.66 11.04
CA GLN A 22 -6.75 14.31 10.97
C GLN A 22 -6.85 15.46 11.99
N PHE A 23 -6.41 15.25 13.22
CA PHE A 23 -6.36 16.29 14.24
C PHE A 23 -5.47 17.47 13.79
N TYR A 24 -4.28 17.20 13.25
CA TYR A 24 -3.43 18.27 12.73
C TYR A 24 -4.10 19.08 11.61
N ASP A 25 -4.78 18.41 10.71
CA ASP A 25 -5.51 19.06 9.62
C ASP A 25 -6.68 19.92 10.12
N GLN A 26 -7.47 19.43 11.08
CA GLN A 26 -8.56 20.16 11.72
C GLN A 26 -8.07 21.41 12.45
N MET A 27 -6.87 21.36 13.04
CA MET A 27 -6.22 22.48 13.69
C MET A 27 -5.39 23.35 12.74
N ASN A 28 -5.48 23.09 11.43
CA ASN A 28 -4.69 23.77 10.39
C ASN A 28 -3.16 23.69 10.62
N ILE A 29 -2.70 22.60 11.26
CA ILE A 29 -1.27 22.36 11.53
C ILE A 29 -0.70 21.55 10.36
N LYS A 30 0.18 22.16 9.60
CA LYS A 30 0.90 21.52 8.49
C LYS A 30 2.31 21.18 8.97
N LEU A 31 2.65 19.87 8.93
CA LEU A 31 3.99 19.40 9.29
C LEU A 31 4.72 18.89 8.05
N THR A 32 5.98 19.29 7.93
CA THR A 32 6.90 18.68 6.97
C THR A 32 7.26 17.26 7.41
N TYR A 33 7.87 16.50 6.51
CA TYR A 33 8.39 15.17 6.80
C TYR A 33 9.34 15.18 8.01
N GLU A 34 10.30 16.10 8.03
CA GLU A 34 11.30 16.24 9.10
C GLU A 34 10.63 16.60 10.44
N GLN A 35 9.73 17.58 10.44
CA GLN A 35 8.99 17.98 11.64
C GLN A 35 8.13 16.85 12.19
N TYR A 36 7.51 16.06 11.30
CA TYR A 36 6.70 14.93 11.72
C TYR A 36 7.55 13.81 12.33
N TYR A 37 8.70 13.47 11.71
CA TYR A 37 9.58 12.41 12.17
C TYR A 37 10.58 12.83 13.25
N SER A 38 10.70 14.11 13.57
CA SER A 38 11.44 14.57 14.77
C SER A 38 10.72 14.18 16.08
N LYS A 39 9.42 13.91 16.02
CA LYS A 39 8.63 13.50 17.19
C LYS A 39 8.78 12.01 17.46
N ASN A 40 9.36 11.65 18.62
CA ASN A 40 9.48 10.25 19.05
C ASN A 40 8.15 9.64 19.47
N PHE A 41 7.20 10.47 19.89
CA PHE A 41 5.89 10.06 20.40
C PHE A 41 4.77 10.72 19.61
N LEU A 42 3.73 9.95 19.33
CA LEU A 42 2.44 10.48 18.85
C LEU A 42 1.41 10.26 19.94
N GLN A 43 0.79 11.32 20.39
CA GLN A 43 -0.28 11.29 21.38
C GLN A 43 -1.62 11.39 20.67
N ILE A 44 -2.55 10.54 21.06
CA ILE A 44 -3.89 10.46 20.49
C ILE A 44 -4.88 10.55 21.65
N ASP A 45 -5.61 11.64 21.71
CA ASP A 45 -6.64 11.87 22.70
C ASP A 45 -7.96 11.19 22.29
N LYS A 46 -8.83 10.93 23.28
CA LYS A 46 -10.16 10.34 23.06
C LYS A 46 -10.13 9.04 22.27
N PHE A 47 -9.26 8.12 22.65
CA PHE A 47 -9.18 6.81 22.02
C PHE A 47 -10.31 5.89 22.48
N SER A 48 -10.92 5.17 21.55
CA SER A 48 -11.89 4.12 21.81
C SER A 48 -11.56 2.86 21.00
N ILE A 49 -11.57 1.70 21.68
CA ILE A 49 -11.47 0.40 20.99
C ILE A 49 -12.68 0.19 20.07
N THR A 50 -13.86 0.62 20.48
CA THR A 50 -15.09 0.53 19.69
C THR A 50 -14.94 1.30 18.37
N GLU A 51 -14.42 2.53 18.41
CA GLU A 51 -14.16 3.32 17.20
C GLU A 51 -13.18 2.61 16.25
N LEU A 52 -12.15 1.95 16.78
CA LEU A 52 -11.25 1.14 15.94
C LEU A 52 -11.95 -0.07 15.33
N CYS A 53 -12.81 -0.75 16.09
CA CYS A 53 -13.57 -1.90 15.58
C CYS A 53 -14.47 -1.50 14.42
N GLU A 54 -15.21 -0.42 14.59
CA GLU A 54 -16.09 0.13 13.55
C GLU A 54 -15.30 0.56 12.32
N LYS A 55 -14.21 1.33 12.53
CA LYS A 55 -13.37 1.82 11.44
C LYS A 55 -12.68 0.71 10.65
N LEU A 56 -12.22 -0.34 11.33
CA LEU A 56 -11.48 -1.45 10.71
C LEU A 56 -12.37 -2.64 10.35
N GLN A 57 -13.65 -2.61 10.73
CA GLN A 57 -14.61 -3.71 10.57
C GLN A 57 -14.09 -5.04 11.15
N LEU A 58 -13.41 -4.95 12.30
CA LEU A 58 -12.83 -6.08 12.98
C LEU A 58 -13.58 -6.41 14.29
N PRO A 59 -13.67 -7.70 14.65
CA PRO A 59 -14.25 -8.11 15.92
C PRO A 59 -13.51 -7.46 17.11
N LYS A 60 -14.30 -7.01 18.11
CA LYS A 60 -13.78 -6.30 19.29
C LYS A 60 -12.66 -7.07 20.01
N GLU A 61 -12.79 -8.38 20.11
CA GLU A 61 -11.79 -9.21 20.78
C GLU A 61 -10.48 -9.26 19.98
N THR A 62 -10.57 -9.30 18.63
CA THR A 62 -9.38 -9.23 17.76
C THR A 62 -8.65 -7.91 17.94
N VAL A 63 -9.36 -6.78 17.88
CA VAL A 63 -8.75 -5.45 18.09
C VAL A 63 -8.15 -5.33 19.47
N ARG A 64 -8.87 -5.76 20.53
CA ARG A 64 -8.39 -5.74 21.91
C ARG A 64 -7.10 -6.55 22.07
N ARG A 65 -7.06 -7.77 21.58
CA ARG A 65 -5.88 -8.65 21.61
C ARG A 65 -4.70 -8.00 20.90
N LYS A 66 -4.89 -7.47 19.69
CA LYS A 66 -3.82 -6.84 18.91
C LYS A 66 -3.30 -5.55 19.52
N VAL A 67 -4.16 -4.77 20.16
CA VAL A 67 -3.74 -3.59 20.95
C VAL A 67 -2.89 -4.02 22.14
N LEU A 68 -3.30 -5.07 22.90
CA LEU A 68 -2.50 -5.61 24.00
C LEU A 68 -1.13 -6.15 23.54
N GLU A 69 -1.09 -6.81 22.39
CA GLU A 69 0.18 -7.26 21.79
C GLU A 69 1.10 -6.08 21.44
N LEU A 70 0.55 -5.00 20.88
CA LEU A 70 1.30 -3.77 20.58
C LEU A 70 1.79 -3.05 21.85
N GLU A 71 1.01 -3.12 22.94
CA GLU A 71 1.44 -2.61 24.27
C GLU A 71 2.60 -3.44 24.82
N LYS A 72 2.53 -4.77 24.75
CA LYS A 72 3.62 -5.67 25.16
C LYS A 72 4.91 -5.44 24.36
N LEU A 73 4.79 -5.05 23.09
CA LEU A 73 5.93 -4.68 22.24
C LEU A 73 6.47 -3.28 22.55
N GLY A 74 5.85 -2.53 23.46
CA GLY A 74 6.23 -1.16 23.76
C GLY A 74 5.88 -0.14 22.69
N VAL A 75 5.18 -0.56 21.64
CA VAL A 75 4.76 0.31 20.52
C VAL A 75 3.65 1.26 20.91
N LEU A 76 2.72 0.77 21.75
CA LEU A 76 1.60 1.54 22.30
C LEU A 76 1.70 1.61 23.80
N LYS A 77 1.25 2.74 24.35
CA LYS A 77 1.01 2.92 25.78
C LYS A 77 -0.35 3.56 25.98
N ARG A 78 -1.26 2.85 26.66
CA ARG A 78 -2.59 3.38 27.00
C ARG A 78 -2.62 4.00 28.38
N THR A 79 -3.32 5.12 28.46
CA THR A 79 -3.83 5.69 29.72
C THR A 79 -5.36 5.72 29.67
N LYS A 80 -6.02 6.13 30.75
CA LYS A 80 -7.50 6.24 30.79
C LYS A 80 -8.08 7.19 29.71
N LYS A 81 -7.29 8.15 29.21
CA LYS A 81 -7.78 9.22 28.33
C LYS A 81 -7.12 9.26 26.95
N GLN A 82 -5.98 8.58 26.77
CA GLN A 82 -5.18 8.72 25.56
C GLN A 82 -4.38 7.47 25.21
N ILE A 83 -3.98 7.35 23.96
CA ILE A 83 -2.96 6.42 23.51
C ILE A 83 -1.73 7.21 23.07
N ILE A 84 -0.56 6.66 23.40
CA ILE A 84 0.74 7.15 22.95
C ILE A 84 1.37 6.07 22.08
N ILE A 85 1.79 6.42 20.86
CA ILE A 85 2.61 5.59 19.98
C ILE A 85 4.07 5.97 20.22
N ASP A 86 4.89 5.01 20.68
CA ASP A 86 6.33 5.19 20.81
C ASP A 86 7.03 4.66 19.55
N ARG A 87 7.52 5.56 18.72
CA ARG A 87 8.19 5.23 17.47
C ARG A 87 9.57 4.61 17.65
N ARG A 88 10.17 4.73 18.82
CA ARG A 88 11.50 4.17 19.12
C ARG A 88 11.45 2.67 19.40
N SER A 89 10.30 2.14 19.81
CA SER A 89 10.10 0.74 20.19
C SER A 89 10.09 -0.25 19.02
N PHE A 90 10.08 0.24 17.79
CA PHE A 90 10.20 -0.58 16.59
C PHE A 90 10.95 0.21 15.53
N SER A 91 11.70 -0.48 14.67
CA SER A 91 12.36 0.15 13.53
C SER A 91 11.29 0.70 12.59
N PHE A 92 10.96 1.95 12.81
CA PHE A 92 9.96 2.65 12.03
C PHE A 92 10.51 2.83 10.63
N ILE A 93 9.96 2.10 9.69
CA ILE A 93 10.31 2.29 8.27
C ILE A 93 9.74 3.65 7.88
N LYS A 94 10.62 4.63 7.84
CA LYS A 94 10.26 5.94 7.29
C LYS A 94 9.84 5.76 5.83
N PRO A 95 8.75 6.38 5.37
CA PRO A 95 8.20 6.15 4.03
C PRO A 95 8.97 6.89 2.91
N GLU A 96 10.28 6.98 3.01
CA GLU A 96 11.10 7.69 2.00
C GLU A 96 10.99 7.04 0.62
N ASN A 97 11.09 5.71 0.58
CA ASN A 97 10.95 4.98 -0.67
C ASN A 97 9.53 5.09 -1.23
N GLN A 98 8.51 5.01 -0.37
CA GLN A 98 7.12 5.20 -0.78
C GLN A 98 6.89 6.58 -1.38
N MET A 99 7.46 7.64 -0.81
CA MET A 99 7.36 8.99 -1.39
C MET A 99 8.02 9.08 -2.76
N LYS A 100 9.21 8.47 -2.94
CA LYS A 100 9.88 8.39 -4.25
C LYS A 100 9.04 7.64 -5.28
N TYR A 101 8.52 6.46 -4.90
CA TYR A 101 7.65 5.68 -5.80
C TYR A 101 6.36 6.42 -6.13
N THR A 102 5.73 7.08 -5.15
CA THR A 102 4.53 7.89 -5.37
C THR A 102 4.82 9.05 -6.31
N ALA A 103 5.94 9.76 -6.12
CA ALA A 103 6.35 10.83 -7.02
C ALA A 103 6.56 10.34 -8.46
N SER A 104 7.29 9.23 -8.63
CA SER A 104 7.51 8.62 -9.95
C SER A 104 6.20 8.16 -10.60
N TYR A 105 5.27 7.61 -9.82
CA TYR A 105 3.95 7.19 -10.29
C TYR A 105 3.11 8.38 -10.76
N ILE A 106 3.09 9.48 -10.00
CA ILE A 106 2.39 10.72 -10.38
C ILE A 106 2.95 11.28 -11.71
N VAL A 107 4.27 11.25 -11.89
CA VAL A 107 4.90 11.68 -13.14
C VAL A 107 4.43 10.80 -14.31
N LYS A 108 4.48 9.48 -14.16
CA LYS A 108 4.01 8.56 -15.21
C LYS A 108 2.52 8.76 -15.55
N ILE A 109 1.66 8.94 -14.55
CA ILE A 109 0.25 9.28 -14.80
C ILE A 109 0.14 10.60 -15.56
N SER A 110 0.90 11.64 -15.18
CA SER A 110 0.85 12.94 -15.87
C SER A 110 1.31 12.83 -17.32
N GLU A 111 2.28 11.97 -17.61
CA GLU A 111 2.73 11.69 -18.99
C GLU A 111 1.64 11.02 -19.82
N ILE A 112 0.93 10.04 -19.24
CA ILE A 112 -0.20 9.36 -19.88
C ILE A 112 -1.32 10.37 -20.16
N LEU A 113 -1.73 11.14 -19.14
CA LEU A 113 -2.76 12.16 -19.28
C LEU A 113 -2.38 13.24 -20.30
N SER A 114 -1.09 13.56 -20.43
CA SER A 114 -0.59 14.49 -21.44
C SER A 114 -0.71 13.93 -22.85
N LYS A 115 -0.41 12.63 -23.04
CA LYS A 115 -0.62 11.96 -24.34
C LYS A 115 -2.09 11.96 -24.75
N GLU A 116 -3.00 11.77 -23.80
CA GLU A 116 -4.45 11.83 -24.00
C GLU A 116 -5.02 13.26 -24.05
N LYS A 117 -4.17 14.30 -24.04
CA LYS A 117 -4.55 15.72 -24.03
C LYS A 117 -5.43 16.15 -22.85
N LEU A 118 -5.40 15.39 -21.76
CA LEU A 118 -6.17 15.69 -20.53
C LEU A 118 -5.38 16.52 -19.54
N TYR A 119 -4.05 16.58 -19.68
CA TYR A 119 -3.15 17.33 -18.82
C TYR A 119 -1.91 17.76 -19.61
N PHE A 120 -1.50 19.03 -19.49
CA PHE A 120 -0.44 19.59 -20.36
C PHE A 120 0.84 19.96 -19.62
N LYS A 121 0.88 19.78 -18.30
CA LYS A 121 2.04 20.16 -17.51
C LYS A 121 3.00 18.99 -17.33
N LYS A 122 4.23 19.13 -17.80
CA LYS A 122 5.29 18.17 -17.51
C LYS A 122 5.68 18.25 -16.03
N LEU A 123 5.58 17.14 -15.32
CA LEU A 123 5.97 17.03 -13.90
C LEU A 123 7.37 16.45 -13.77
N ASP A 124 8.07 16.84 -12.70
CA ASP A 124 9.37 16.30 -12.32
C ASP A 124 9.27 15.54 -10.99
N ALA A 125 9.86 14.35 -10.92
CA ALA A 125 9.75 13.47 -9.75
C ALA A 125 10.37 14.09 -8.49
N LYS A 126 11.50 14.82 -8.62
CA LYS A 126 12.14 15.46 -7.47
C LYS A 126 11.30 16.63 -6.94
N ILE A 127 10.67 17.39 -7.84
CA ILE A 127 9.76 18.46 -7.46
C ILE A 127 8.57 17.89 -6.71
N ILE A 128 7.96 16.80 -7.23
CA ILE A 128 6.83 16.14 -6.57
C ILE A 128 7.25 15.55 -5.21
N GLU A 129 8.39 14.88 -5.12
CA GLU A 129 8.90 14.36 -3.85
C GLU A 129 9.09 15.48 -2.81
N ASN A 130 9.64 16.62 -3.21
CA ASN A 130 9.79 17.79 -2.34
C ASN A 130 8.44 18.36 -1.90
N VAL A 131 7.45 18.41 -2.78
CA VAL A 131 6.08 18.83 -2.43
C VAL A 131 5.46 17.87 -1.42
N LEU A 132 5.62 16.56 -1.61
CA LEU A 132 5.14 15.54 -0.67
C LEU A 132 5.82 15.68 0.71
N LYS A 133 7.13 15.91 0.76
CA LYS A 133 7.87 16.13 2.01
C LYS A 133 7.44 17.42 2.71
N LYS A 134 7.30 18.52 1.96
CA LYS A 134 6.91 19.83 2.50
C LYS A 134 5.49 19.82 3.07
N ASN A 135 4.58 19.05 2.47
CA ASN A 135 3.18 18.94 2.89
C ASN A 135 2.86 17.56 3.48
N PHE A 136 3.83 16.95 4.17
CA PHE A 136 3.78 15.56 4.55
C PHE A 136 2.51 15.17 5.32
N SER A 137 2.13 15.92 6.36
CA SER A 137 0.98 15.60 7.21
C SER A 137 -0.33 15.52 6.40
N ILE A 138 -0.53 16.43 5.43
CA ILE A 138 -1.72 16.46 4.58
C ILE A 138 -1.69 15.32 3.57
N CYS A 139 -0.60 15.19 2.82
CA CYS A 139 -0.45 14.17 1.78
C CYS A 139 -0.55 12.75 2.36
N TRP A 140 0.07 12.53 3.53
CA TRP A 140 0.06 11.23 4.19
C TRP A 140 -1.29 10.89 4.81
N ARG A 141 -2.05 11.88 5.29
CA ARG A 141 -3.45 11.69 5.69
C ARG A 141 -4.29 11.21 4.52
N TRP A 142 -4.20 11.86 3.36
CA TRP A 142 -4.94 11.43 2.16
C TRP A 142 -4.53 10.03 1.72
N PHE A 143 -3.25 9.70 1.80
CA PHE A 143 -2.76 8.35 1.52
C PHE A 143 -3.43 7.30 2.42
N TYR A 144 -3.47 7.51 3.73
CA TYR A 144 -4.14 6.58 4.65
C TYR A 144 -5.65 6.55 4.50
N ARG A 145 -6.29 7.67 4.17
CA ARG A 145 -7.73 7.71 3.86
C ARG A 145 -8.08 6.87 2.62
N MET A 146 -7.18 6.72 1.68
CA MET A 146 -7.33 5.81 0.55
C MET A 146 -6.98 4.37 0.95
N GLN A 147 -5.86 4.17 1.63
CA GLN A 147 -5.32 2.85 1.94
C GLN A 147 -6.22 2.06 2.90
N ILE A 148 -6.73 2.69 3.96
CA ILE A 148 -7.50 1.98 4.99
C ILE A 148 -8.77 1.34 4.41
N PRO A 149 -9.69 2.05 3.71
CA PRO A 149 -10.85 1.44 3.10
C PRO A 149 -10.51 0.37 2.06
N MET A 150 -9.45 0.59 1.28
CA MET A 150 -9.00 -0.37 0.28
C MET A 150 -8.58 -1.70 0.93
N VAL A 151 -7.82 -1.65 2.03
CA VAL A 151 -7.39 -2.87 2.75
C VAL A 151 -8.57 -3.55 3.44
N ILE A 152 -9.56 -2.79 3.93
CA ILE A 152 -10.80 -3.34 4.49
C ILE A 152 -11.56 -4.10 3.40
N GLY A 153 -11.78 -3.52 2.23
CA GLY A 153 -12.43 -4.19 1.10
C GLY A 153 -11.72 -5.47 0.66
N TYR A 154 -10.39 -5.47 0.68
CA TYR A 154 -9.63 -6.70 0.42
C TYR A 154 -9.76 -7.73 1.55
N HIS A 155 -9.85 -7.29 2.81
CA HIS A 155 -10.13 -8.20 3.91
C HIS A 155 -11.51 -8.86 3.78
N GLU A 156 -12.53 -8.10 3.38
CA GLU A 156 -13.87 -8.64 3.11
C GLU A 156 -13.86 -9.66 1.98
N MET A 157 -13.08 -9.40 0.90
CA MET A 157 -13.00 -10.27 -0.26
C MET A 157 -12.23 -11.58 0.02
N PHE A 158 -11.15 -11.52 0.78
CA PHE A 158 -10.22 -12.65 0.98
C PHE A 158 -10.32 -13.28 2.36
N GLU A 159 -11.13 -12.71 3.27
CA GLU A 159 -11.27 -13.12 4.68
C GLU A 159 -9.96 -13.07 5.49
N ASP A 160 -8.81 -13.02 4.83
CA ASP A 160 -7.48 -12.96 5.41
C ASP A 160 -6.53 -12.05 4.60
N LEU A 161 -5.95 -11.06 5.28
CA LEU A 161 -5.01 -10.12 4.67
C LEU A 161 -3.67 -10.76 4.26
N THR A 162 -3.31 -11.90 4.82
CA THR A 162 -2.11 -12.63 4.42
C THR A 162 -2.33 -13.27 3.07
N THR A 163 -3.48 -13.92 2.87
CA THR A 163 -3.93 -14.46 1.59
C THR A 163 -3.98 -13.37 0.52
N PHE A 164 -4.61 -12.23 0.83
CA PHE A 164 -4.60 -11.07 -0.09
C PHE A 164 -3.18 -10.62 -0.45
N HIS A 165 -2.27 -10.51 0.53
CA HIS A 165 -0.91 -10.07 0.29
C HIS A 165 -0.14 -11.02 -0.63
N VAL A 166 -0.28 -12.33 -0.40
CA VAL A 166 0.32 -13.37 -1.26
C VAL A 166 -0.26 -13.29 -2.67
N TRP A 167 -1.59 -13.32 -2.78
CA TRP A 167 -2.30 -13.25 -4.06
C TRP A 167 -1.95 -11.98 -4.84
N GLY A 168 -2.02 -10.82 -4.18
CA GLY A 168 -1.70 -9.53 -4.78
C GLY A 168 -0.26 -9.46 -5.29
N THR A 169 0.70 -10.02 -4.53
CA THR A 169 2.10 -10.10 -4.95
C THR A 169 2.27 -10.95 -6.20
N VAL A 170 1.60 -12.11 -6.27
CA VAL A 170 1.64 -12.99 -7.44
C VAL A 170 0.99 -12.30 -8.65
N CYS A 171 -0.22 -11.77 -8.49
CA CYS A 171 -0.94 -11.11 -9.58
C CYS A 171 -0.21 -9.88 -10.12
N MET A 172 0.31 -9.02 -9.24
CA MET A 172 1.04 -7.83 -9.65
C MET A 172 2.34 -8.19 -10.37
N ASN A 173 3.08 -9.19 -9.86
CA ASN A 173 4.31 -9.64 -10.53
C ASN A 173 3.99 -10.18 -11.93
N GLN A 174 2.96 -11.02 -12.07
CA GLN A 174 2.54 -11.55 -13.37
C GLN A 174 2.07 -10.43 -14.30
N ALA A 175 1.25 -9.50 -13.81
CA ALA A 175 0.76 -8.39 -14.61
C ALA A 175 1.90 -7.49 -15.11
N PHE A 176 2.87 -7.16 -14.26
CA PHE A 176 4.03 -6.34 -14.66
C PHE A 176 4.93 -7.07 -15.64
N ASN A 177 5.25 -8.34 -15.40
CA ASN A 177 6.09 -9.12 -16.31
C ASN A 177 5.43 -9.29 -17.68
N TYR A 178 4.13 -9.53 -17.67
CA TYR A 178 3.33 -9.65 -18.89
C TYR A 178 3.25 -8.33 -19.65
N SER A 179 2.91 -7.23 -18.98
CA SER A 179 2.86 -5.91 -19.59
C SER A 179 4.21 -5.50 -20.20
N ALA A 180 5.31 -5.75 -19.49
CA ALA A 180 6.66 -5.47 -19.99
C ALA A 180 7.03 -6.32 -21.23
N ALA A 181 6.59 -7.58 -21.25
CA ALA A 181 6.82 -8.45 -22.42
C ALA A 181 6.00 -8.00 -23.64
N LEU A 182 4.75 -7.58 -23.42
CA LEU A 182 3.89 -7.06 -24.49
C LEU A 182 4.38 -5.71 -25.03
N GLU A 183 4.81 -4.80 -24.17
CA GLU A 183 5.37 -3.51 -24.55
C GLU A 183 6.58 -3.69 -25.47
N LYS A 184 7.45 -4.66 -25.17
CA LYS A 184 8.58 -5.02 -26.03
C LYS A 184 8.18 -5.58 -27.39
N LYS A 185 7.06 -6.34 -27.44
CA LYS A 185 6.64 -7.03 -28.66
C LYS A 185 5.83 -6.13 -29.59
N ASN A 186 4.94 -5.31 -29.07
CA ASN A 186 3.89 -4.65 -29.83
C ASN A 186 3.97 -3.10 -29.84
N GLY A 187 4.74 -2.50 -28.92
CA GLY A 187 4.94 -1.05 -28.89
C GLY A 187 3.64 -0.26 -28.77
N TYR A 188 2.99 -0.27 -27.59
CA TYR A 188 1.78 0.54 -27.37
C TYR A 188 2.11 2.03 -27.33
N ASN A 189 1.37 2.81 -28.09
CA ASN A 189 1.56 4.26 -28.14
C ASN A 189 0.76 5.00 -27.07
N ASN A 190 -0.30 4.38 -26.54
CA ASN A 190 -1.19 5.00 -25.55
C ASN A 190 -1.99 3.93 -24.76
N VAL A 191 -2.71 4.38 -23.73
CA VAL A 191 -3.52 3.52 -22.86
C VAL A 191 -4.67 2.84 -23.62
N HIS A 192 -5.26 3.51 -24.61
CA HIS A 192 -6.37 2.95 -25.39
C HIS A 192 -5.91 1.75 -26.20
N ASP A 193 -4.78 1.85 -26.92
CA ASP A 193 -4.19 0.72 -27.67
C ASP A 193 -3.95 -0.49 -26.74
N TYR A 194 -3.45 -0.24 -25.51
CA TYR A 194 -3.26 -1.29 -24.52
C TYR A 194 -4.60 -1.89 -24.06
N MET A 195 -5.60 -1.06 -23.76
CA MET A 195 -6.91 -1.53 -23.30
C MET A 195 -7.67 -2.27 -24.42
N ASP A 196 -7.58 -1.81 -25.64
CA ASP A 196 -8.19 -2.47 -26.80
C ASP A 196 -7.53 -3.83 -27.05
N TYR A 197 -6.22 -3.91 -26.95
CA TYR A 197 -5.52 -5.19 -27.01
C TYR A 197 -5.95 -6.13 -25.87
N GLN A 198 -6.09 -5.65 -24.65
CA GLN A 198 -6.60 -6.47 -23.53
C GLN A 198 -8.04 -6.95 -23.77
N ARG A 199 -8.90 -6.09 -24.33
CA ARG A 199 -10.27 -6.47 -24.69
C ARG A 199 -10.30 -7.55 -25.77
N GLU A 200 -9.47 -7.43 -26.78
CA GLU A 200 -9.35 -8.43 -27.85
C GLU A 200 -8.81 -9.77 -27.30
N LEU A 201 -7.85 -9.73 -26.38
CA LEU A 201 -7.38 -10.94 -25.71
C LEU A 201 -8.47 -11.62 -24.86
N ILE A 202 -9.33 -10.84 -24.19
CA ILE A 202 -10.43 -11.38 -23.38
C ILE A 202 -11.55 -11.92 -24.26
N LYS A 203 -11.80 -11.30 -25.43
CA LYS A 203 -12.79 -11.75 -26.41
C LYS A 203 -12.30 -12.92 -27.25
N GLY A 204 -11.00 -13.00 -27.46
CA GLY A 204 -10.35 -14.07 -28.23
C GLY A 204 -10.33 -15.38 -27.43
N ASP A 205 -10.01 -16.46 -28.14
CA ASP A 205 -9.92 -17.79 -27.57
C ASP A 205 -8.96 -17.77 -26.37
N TYR A 206 -9.51 -18.02 -25.17
CA TYR A 206 -8.76 -18.05 -23.91
C TYR A 206 -7.60 -19.07 -23.97
N ASN A 207 -7.73 -20.10 -24.80
CA ASN A 207 -6.68 -21.07 -25.06
C ASN A 207 -5.52 -20.42 -25.85
N LYS A 208 -5.80 -19.58 -26.84
CA LYS A 208 -4.79 -18.86 -27.61
C LYS A 208 -4.06 -17.82 -26.75
N PHE A 209 -4.79 -17.13 -25.86
CA PHE A 209 -4.21 -16.26 -24.85
C PHE A 209 -3.28 -17.03 -23.91
N ASN A 210 -3.75 -18.15 -23.35
CA ASN A 210 -2.94 -19.02 -22.54
C ASN A 210 -1.74 -19.57 -23.32
N GLU A 211 -1.87 -19.96 -24.57
CA GLU A 211 -0.77 -20.42 -25.38
C GLU A 211 0.27 -19.33 -25.68
N GLU A 212 -0.13 -18.08 -25.95
CA GLU A 212 0.80 -16.98 -26.16
C GLU A 212 1.48 -16.53 -24.86
N VAL A 213 0.73 -16.50 -23.74
CA VAL A 213 1.26 -16.23 -22.40
C VAL A 213 2.16 -17.36 -21.93
N VAL A 214 1.78 -18.58 -22.28
CA VAL A 214 2.43 -19.83 -21.90
C VAL A 214 3.61 -20.15 -22.81
N ARG A 215 3.60 -19.76 -24.10
CA ARG A 215 4.72 -19.90 -25.05
C ARG A 215 5.73 -18.76 -25.05
N GLY A 216 5.48 -17.69 -24.36
CA GLY A 216 6.50 -16.69 -24.08
C GLY A 216 7.59 -17.31 -23.17
N ASP A 217 8.47 -18.09 -23.81
CA ASP A 217 9.38 -19.07 -23.19
C ASP A 217 10.23 -18.56 -22.01
N LYS A 218 10.44 -17.27 -21.89
CA LYS A 218 11.19 -16.67 -20.78
C LYS A 218 10.30 -16.08 -19.68
N ALA A 219 9.06 -15.71 -19.96
CA ALA A 219 8.14 -15.25 -18.92
C ALA A 219 7.73 -16.38 -17.97
N ARG A 220 7.82 -17.63 -18.41
CA ARG A 220 7.57 -18.84 -17.61
C ARG A 220 8.72 -19.20 -16.68
N SER A 221 9.94 -19.03 -17.10
CA SER A 221 11.10 -19.26 -16.23
C SER A 221 11.13 -18.30 -15.05
N ASN A 222 10.35 -17.20 -15.13
CA ASN A 222 10.16 -16.20 -14.09
C ASN A 222 8.83 -16.37 -13.35
N GLY A 223 8.23 -17.53 -13.38
CA GLY A 223 7.09 -17.87 -12.54
C GLY A 223 7.40 -17.55 -11.07
N VAL A 224 6.43 -16.91 -10.38
CA VAL A 224 6.64 -16.55 -8.97
C VAL A 224 6.61 -17.82 -8.15
N SER A 225 7.76 -18.29 -7.68
CA SER A 225 7.84 -19.41 -6.75
C SER A 225 7.39 -19.01 -5.35
N ALA A 226 6.96 -19.97 -4.54
CA ALA A 226 6.66 -19.72 -3.13
C ALA A 226 7.85 -19.11 -2.36
N MET A 227 9.09 -19.42 -2.78
CA MET A 227 10.30 -18.81 -2.23
C MET A 227 10.37 -17.33 -2.62
N SER A 228 10.18 -16.99 -3.90
CA SER A 228 10.19 -15.59 -4.37
C SER A 228 9.09 -14.76 -3.69
N VAL A 229 7.89 -15.31 -3.50
CA VAL A 229 6.81 -14.63 -2.76
C VAL A 229 7.19 -14.41 -1.30
N SER A 230 7.79 -15.43 -0.65
CA SER A 230 8.29 -15.32 0.72
C SER A 230 9.33 -14.20 0.86
N ASP A 231 10.27 -14.12 -0.07
CA ASP A 231 11.32 -13.09 -0.08
C ASP A 231 10.73 -11.69 -0.27
N MET A 232 9.80 -11.53 -1.21
CA MET A 232 9.14 -10.23 -1.50
C MET A 232 8.24 -9.74 -0.36
N THR A 233 7.51 -10.65 0.29
CA THR A 233 6.50 -10.32 1.30
C THR A 233 7.01 -10.43 2.73
N SER A 234 8.13 -11.12 2.96
CA SER A 234 8.61 -11.56 4.27
C SER A 234 7.62 -12.49 5.01
N ILE A 235 6.66 -13.08 4.30
CA ILE A 235 5.75 -14.09 4.83
C ILE A 235 6.48 -15.44 4.78
N PRO A 236 6.47 -16.26 5.86
CA PRO A 236 7.14 -17.55 5.86
C PRO A 236 6.65 -18.45 4.72
N ARG A 237 7.57 -19.16 4.04
CA ARG A 237 7.26 -20.03 2.90
C ARG A 237 6.15 -21.04 3.19
N ALA A 238 6.16 -21.61 4.39
CA ALA A 238 5.11 -22.56 4.82
C ALA A 238 3.70 -21.93 4.85
N THR A 239 3.60 -20.63 5.07
CA THR A 239 2.34 -19.88 5.02
C THR A 239 1.95 -19.53 3.58
N VAL A 240 2.91 -19.28 2.69
CA VAL A 240 2.66 -19.01 1.27
C VAL A 240 2.09 -20.22 0.52
N ILE A 241 2.45 -21.44 0.97
CA ILE A 241 2.03 -22.71 0.31
C ILE A 241 0.65 -23.19 0.78
N ARG A 242 0.18 -22.71 1.94
CA ARG A 242 -1.17 -23.01 2.46
C ARG A 242 -2.25 -22.31 1.67
#